data_4442ea6c7a6f92980feab46951739b5b
#
_entry.id   4442ea6c7a6f92980feab46951739b5b
#
_cell.length_a   1.000
_cell.length_b   1.000
_cell.length_c   1.000
_cell.angle_alpha   90.00
_cell.angle_beta   90.00
_cell.angle_gamma   90.00
#
_symmetry.space_group_name_H-M   'P 1'
#
loop_
_entity.id
_entity.type
_entity.pdbx_description
1 polymer ?
#
loop_
_entity_poly.entity_id
_entity_poly.type
_entity_poly.pdbx_seq_one_letter_code
_entity_poly.pdbx_strand_id
1 'polypeptide(L)'
;MSQYAGSPKKGISDYLACDVKDIKDVIVKPSEDSKIDLIPVGTVPPNPTELLFSERLEQLMADLRKEYDYIFIDCPPVEIVADAAIISKLADMTLFIVRAGLLDRNMLPEIEKFYTDKKYKNMSLILNGTDDGSGRYGYKYGYKYGYHYGYAGYTKEE
;
A
#
# COMPACT_ATOMS: atom_id res chain seq x y z
N MET A 1 8.33 3.62 -4.23
CA MET A 1 7.80 3.37 -5.60
C MET A 1 7.86 4.60 -6.52
N SER A 2 7.60 5.81 -6.06
CA SER A 2 7.63 7.04 -6.88
C SER A 2 8.96 7.33 -7.60
N GLN A 3 10.09 6.82 -7.10
CA GLN A 3 11.41 7.03 -7.73
C GLN A 3 11.61 6.25 -9.04
N TYR A 4 10.87 5.16 -9.25
CA TYR A 4 11.00 4.29 -10.43
C TYR A 4 10.05 4.67 -11.56
N ALA A 5 8.97 5.36 -11.27
CA ALA A 5 7.94 5.69 -12.25
C ALA A 5 8.14 7.08 -12.91
N GLY A 6 9.22 7.81 -12.56
CA GLY A 6 9.27 9.25 -12.82
C GLY A 6 8.24 9.97 -11.93
N SER A 7 7.80 11.15 -12.31
CA SER A 7 6.64 11.80 -11.66
C SER A 7 5.44 11.71 -12.59
N PRO A 8 4.75 10.55 -12.67
CA PRO A 8 3.60 10.42 -13.54
C PRO A 8 2.51 11.37 -13.04
N LYS A 9 1.97 12.16 -13.95
CA LYS A 9 0.91 13.14 -13.63
C LYS A 9 -0.41 12.45 -13.29
N LYS A 10 -0.60 11.19 -13.71
CA LYS A 10 -1.83 10.41 -13.56
C LYS A 10 -1.52 9.03 -13.01
N GLY A 11 -2.49 8.44 -12.31
CA GLY A 11 -2.37 7.13 -11.69
C GLY A 11 -3.72 6.48 -11.39
N ILE A 12 -3.73 5.54 -10.42
CA ILE A 12 -4.92 4.79 -10.06
C ILE A 12 -6.06 5.70 -9.59
N SER A 13 -5.76 6.77 -8.87
CA SER A 13 -6.77 7.72 -8.37
C SER A 13 -7.51 8.39 -9.52
N ASP A 14 -6.78 8.82 -10.56
CA ASP A 14 -7.37 9.45 -11.75
C ASP A 14 -8.20 8.45 -12.55
N TYR A 15 -7.77 7.19 -12.61
CA TYR A 15 -8.55 6.13 -13.23
C TYR A 15 -9.84 5.87 -12.46
N LEU A 16 -9.78 5.72 -11.14
CA LEU A 16 -10.96 5.45 -10.30
C LEU A 16 -11.93 6.63 -10.28
N ALA A 17 -11.44 7.87 -10.37
CA ALA A 17 -12.25 9.08 -10.49
C ALA A 17 -12.86 9.28 -11.90
N CYS A 18 -12.61 8.38 -12.87
CA CYS A 18 -13.04 8.47 -14.26
C CYS A 18 -12.37 9.59 -15.08
N ASP A 19 -11.31 10.21 -14.58
CA ASP A 19 -10.50 11.20 -15.31
C ASP A 19 -9.61 10.54 -16.38
N VAL A 20 -9.35 9.24 -16.22
CA VAL A 20 -8.69 8.36 -17.19
C VAL A 20 -9.62 7.20 -17.52
N LYS A 21 -9.81 6.92 -18.79
CA LYS A 21 -10.75 5.87 -19.25
C LYS A 21 -10.11 4.50 -19.30
N ASP A 22 -8.88 4.42 -19.80
CA ASP A 22 -8.15 3.16 -19.98
C ASP A 22 -7.06 3.05 -18.90
N ILE A 23 -7.02 1.92 -18.20
CA ILE A 23 -5.99 1.65 -17.17
C ILE A 23 -4.59 1.63 -17.78
N LYS A 24 -4.45 1.28 -19.04
CA LYS A 24 -3.17 1.24 -19.76
C LYS A 24 -2.49 2.62 -19.83
N ASP A 25 -3.27 3.69 -19.76
CA ASP A 25 -2.75 5.06 -19.78
C ASP A 25 -2.03 5.46 -18.49
N VAL A 26 -2.21 4.67 -17.41
CA VAL A 26 -1.59 4.90 -16.11
C VAL A 26 -0.61 3.80 -15.70
N ILE A 27 -0.48 2.73 -16.48
CA ILE A 27 0.52 1.69 -16.29
C ILE A 27 1.88 2.20 -16.75
N VAL A 28 2.89 2.08 -15.90
CA VAL A 28 4.26 2.51 -16.15
C VAL A 28 5.21 1.33 -16.03
N LYS A 29 6.11 1.18 -17.00
CA LYS A 29 7.23 0.23 -16.92
C LYS A 29 8.45 0.93 -16.33
N PRO A 30 9.05 0.42 -15.23
CA PRO A 30 10.24 1.03 -14.63
C PRO A 30 11.46 1.07 -15.57
N SER A 31 11.56 0.11 -16.48
CA SER A 31 12.56 0.03 -17.55
C SER A 31 12.01 -0.81 -18.71
N GLU A 32 12.63 -0.73 -19.89
CA GLU A 32 12.22 -1.51 -21.07
C GLU A 32 12.27 -3.02 -20.84
N ASP A 33 13.24 -3.49 -20.04
CA ASP A 33 13.43 -4.90 -19.71
C ASP A 33 12.65 -5.32 -18.45
N SER A 34 11.86 -4.44 -17.84
CA SER A 34 11.13 -4.75 -16.63
C SER A 34 10.01 -5.76 -16.89
N LYS A 35 9.99 -6.81 -16.07
CA LYS A 35 8.87 -7.75 -15.98
C LYS A 35 7.78 -7.28 -15.00
N ILE A 36 7.97 -6.13 -14.38
CA ILE A 36 7.06 -5.54 -13.41
C ILE A 36 6.47 -4.28 -14.04
N ASP A 37 5.16 -4.21 -14.05
CA ASP A 37 4.40 -3.01 -14.37
C ASP A 37 4.02 -2.31 -13.07
N LEU A 38 3.98 -0.99 -13.06
CA LEU A 38 3.62 -0.18 -11.91
C LEU A 38 2.40 0.68 -12.23
N ILE A 39 1.47 0.75 -11.30
CA ILE A 39 0.39 1.73 -11.31
C ILE A 39 0.65 2.70 -10.15
N PRO A 40 1.07 3.93 -10.42
CA PRO A 40 1.29 4.94 -9.39
C PRO A 40 -0.03 5.44 -8.81
N VAL A 41 0.03 6.14 -7.68
CA VAL A 41 -1.16 6.73 -7.04
C VAL A 41 -1.83 7.77 -7.94
N GLY A 42 -1.05 8.65 -8.58
CA GLY A 42 -1.57 9.77 -9.38
C GLY A 42 -1.94 10.97 -8.52
N THR A 43 -2.96 11.70 -8.93
CA THR A 43 -3.48 12.87 -8.22
C THR A 43 -4.14 12.45 -6.91
N VAL A 44 -3.78 13.11 -5.80
CA VAL A 44 -4.41 12.84 -4.50
C VAL A 44 -5.85 13.38 -4.52
N PRO A 45 -6.87 12.52 -4.46
CA PRO A 45 -8.26 12.96 -4.49
C PRO A 45 -8.69 13.51 -3.13
N PRO A 46 -9.73 14.35 -3.07
CA PRO A 46 -10.27 14.86 -1.82
C PRO A 46 -10.98 13.78 -0.98
N ASN A 47 -11.40 12.68 -1.60
CA ASN A 47 -12.16 11.59 -1.00
C ASN A 47 -11.56 10.21 -1.36
N PRO A 48 -10.32 9.90 -0.93
CA PRO A 48 -9.61 8.69 -1.34
C PRO A 48 -10.35 7.40 -0.96
N THR A 49 -10.93 7.34 0.23
CA THR A 49 -11.62 6.14 0.74
C THR A 49 -12.86 5.79 -0.09
N GLU A 50 -13.61 6.79 -0.59
CA GLU A 50 -14.79 6.54 -1.44
C GLU A 50 -14.40 5.87 -2.75
N LEU A 51 -13.27 6.24 -3.34
CA LEU A 51 -12.78 5.63 -4.57
C LEU A 51 -12.46 4.13 -4.39
N LEU A 52 -12.05 3.72 -3.20
CA LEU A 52 -11.76 2.31 -2.88
C LEU A 52 -13.02 1.45 -2.76
N PHE A 53 -14.20 2.07 -2.53
CA PHE A 53 -15.49 1.38 -2.55
C PHE A 53 -16.15 1.32 -3.94
N SER A 54 -15.48 1.84 -4.97
CA SER A 54 -16.07 1.91 -6.30
C SER A 54 -16.09 0.53 -6.98
N GLU A 55 -17.17 0.24 -7.70
CA GLU A 55 -17.26 -0.94 -8.58
C GLU A 55 -16.12 -0.94 -9.62
N ARG A 56 -15.59 0.24 -9.93
CA ARG A 56 -14.49 0.39 -10.86
C ARG A 56 -13.17 -0.21 -10.35
N LEU A 57 -12.94 -0.19 -9.03
CA LEU A 57 -11.80 -0.89 -8.44
C LEU A 57 -11.97 -2.41 -8.52
N GLU A 58 -13.18 -2.92 -8.28
CA GLU A 58 -13.47 -4.35 -8.40
C GLU A 58 -13.28 -4.83 -9.84
N GLN A 59 -13.79 -4.05 -10.80
CA GLN A 59 -13.63 -4.34 -12.22
C GLN A 59 -12.14 -4.31 -12.64
N LEU A 60 -11.39 -3.31 -12.18
CA LEU A 60 -9.94 -3.23 -12.40
C LEU A 60 -9.23 -4.48 -11.90
N MET A 61 -9.50 -4.90 -10.67
CA MET A 61 -8.89 -6.11 -10.10
C MET A 61 -9.26 -7.36 -10.90
N ALA A 62 -10.51 -7.47 -11.37
CA ALA A 62 -10.95 -8.58 -12.21
C ALA A 62 -10.22 -8.62 -13.56
N ASP A 63 -9.94 -7.46 -14.15
CA ASP A 63 -9.23 -7.36 -15.43
C ASP A 63 -7.73 -7.62 -15.26
N LEU A 64 -7.10 -7.04 -14.24
CA LEU A 64 -5.68 -7.28 -13.94
C LEU A 64 -5.39 -8.76 -13.64
N ARG A 65 -6.32 -9.49 -13.00
CA ARG A 65 -6.19 -10.94 -12.75
C ARG A 65 -6.15 -11.79 -14.03
N LYS A 66 -6.58 -11.27 -15.16
CA LYS A 66 -6.52 -11.98 -16.46
C LYS A 66 -5.16 -11.79 -17.14
N GLU A 67 -4.45 -10.72 -16.80
CA GLU A 67 -3.20 -10.31 -17.47
C GLU A 67 -1.96 -10.58 -16.63
N TYR A 68 -2.08 -10.63 -15.28
CA TYR A 68 -0.95 -10.74 -14.36
C TYR A 68 -1.05 -11.96 -13.46
N ASP A 69 0.06 -12.68 -13.30
CA ASP A 69 0.17 -13.83 -12.39
C ASP A 69 0.15 -13.37 -10.92
N TYR A 70 0.74 -12.21 -10.62
CA TYR A 70 0.83 -11.62 -9.29
C TYR A 70 0.50 -10.14 -9.32
N ILE A 71 -0.33 -9.70 -8.38
CA ILE A 71 -0.69 -8.30 -8.18
C ILE A 71 -0.36 -7.93 -6.75
N PHE A 72 0.57 -6.98 -6.56
CA PHE A 72 0.93 -6.44 -5.25
C PHE A 72 0.28 -5.09 -5.03
N ILE A 73 -0.44 -4.95 -3.93
CA ILE A 73 -1.06 -3.69 -3.53
C ILE A 73 -0.29 -3.18 -2.31
N ASP A 74 0.44 -2.06 -2.47
CA ASP A 74 1.16 -1.40 -1.40
C ASP A 74 0.21 -0.46 -0.64
N CYS A 75 0.00 -0.77 0.64
CA CYS A 75 -0.90 -0.02 1.50
C CYS A 75 -0.11 0.75 2.58
N PRO A 76 -0.60 1.92 3.01
CA PRO A 76 -0.04 2.62 4.16
C PRO A 76 -0.20 1.80 5.45
N PRO A 77 0.52 2.17 6.53
CA PRO A 77 0.39 1.50 7.82
C PRO A 77 -1.05 1.44 8.32
N VAL A 78 -1.44 0.28 8.86
CA VAL A 78 -2.83 -0.03 9.28
C VAL A 78 -3.38 0.92 10.34
N GLU A 79 -2.52 1.49 11.18
CA GLU A 79 -2.88 2.45 12.23
C GLU A 79 -3.45 3.76 11.68
N ILE A 80 -3.18 4.07 10.42
CA ILE A 80 -3.47 5.37 9.83
C ILE A 80 -4.75 5.34 8.99
N VAL A 81 -5.11 4.18 8.38
CA VAL A 81 -6.17 4.18 7.37
C VAL A 81 -7.02 2.90 7.40
N ALA A 82 -8.34 3.06 7.41
CA ALA A 82 -9.32 1.98 7.25
C ALA A 82 -9.24 1.27 5.87
N ASP A 83 -8.54 1.87 4.93
CA ASP A 83 -8.45 1.46 3.52
C ASP A 83 -7.89 0.05 3.33
N ALA A 84 -6.91 -0.36 4.18
CA ALA A 84 -6.33 -1.68 4.13
C ALA A 84 -7.38 -2.80 4.33
N ALA A 85 -8.40 -2.57 5.17
CA ALA A 85 -9.46 -3.54 5.40
C ALA A 85 -10.39 -3.66 4.19
N ILE A 86 -10.59 -2.58 3.43
CA ILE A 86 -11.38 -2.58 2.20
C ILE A 86 -10.63 -3.34 1.11
N ILE A 87 -9.36 -2.99 0.90
CA ILE A 87 -8.49 -3.57 -0.11
C ILE A 87 -8.28 -5.07 0.14
N SER A 88 -8.16 -5.49 1.41
CA SER A 88 -7.95 -6.90 1.76
C SER A 88 -9.09 -7.82 1.29
N LYS A 89 -10.30 -7.30 1.09
CA LYS A 89 -11.42 -8.07 0.54
C LYS A 89 -11.19 -8.47 -0.91
N LEU A 90 -10.46 -7.65 -1.65
CA LEU A 90 -10.12 -7.88 -3.07
C LEU A 90 -8.84 -8.73 -3.22
N ALA A 91 -8.03 -8.82 -2.18
CA ALA A 91 -6.80 -9.60 -2.17
C ALA A 91 -7.06 -11.09 -1.87
N ASP A 92 -6.15 -11.96 -2.28
CA ASP A 92 -6.19 -13.38 -1.94
C ASP A 92 -5.41 -13.67 -0.67
N MET A 93 -4.41 -12.85 -0.37
CA MET A 93 -3.55 -12.93 0.81
C MET A 93 -3.19 -11.53 1.30
N THR A 94 -3.07 -11.36 2.61
CA THR A 94 -2.55 -10.14 3.24
C THR A 94 -1.23 -10.43 3.92
N LEU A 95 -0.18 -9.72 3.52
CA LEU A 95 1.12 -9.75 4.17
C LEU A 95 1.21 -8.59 5.17
N PHE A 96 1.15 -8.91 6.46
CA PHE A 96 1.26 -7.94 7.53
C PHE A 96 2.73 -7.80 7.94
N ILE A 97 3.35 -6.66 7.61
CA ILE A 97 4.78 -6.45 7.82
C ILE A 97 5.01 -5.76 9.16
N VAL A 98 5.74 -6.46 10.04
CA VAL A 98 6.18 -5.97 11.35
C VAL A 98 7.68 -5.68 11.28
N ARG A 99 8.10 -4.51 11.76
CA ARG A 99 9.52 -4.18 11.81
C ARG A 99 10.08 -4.38 13.22
N ALA A 100 11.14 -5.22 13.31
CA ALA A 100 11.85 -5.45 14.56
C ALA A 100 12.39 -4.13 15.13
N GLY A 101 12.24 -3.94 16.46
CA GLY A 101 12.70 -2.74 17.16
C GLY A 101 11.88 -1.48 16.91
N LEU A 102 10.82 -1.53 16.09
CA LEU A 102 9.94 -0.40 15.83
C LEU A 102 8.52 -0.63 16.37
N LEU A 103 7.99 -1.83 16.20
CA LEU A 103 6.67 -2.17 16.72
C LEU A 103 6.69 -2.23 18.26
N ASP A 104 5.76 -1.51 18.89
CA ASP A 104 5.53 -1.66 20.34
C ASP A 104 4.94 -3.06 20.62
N ARG A 105 5.51 -3.76 21.60
CA ARG A 105 5.03 -5.10 22.00
C ARG A 105 3.58 -5.10 22.47
N ASN A 106 3.09 -3.98 22.97
CA ASN A 106 1.69 -3.82 23.39
C ASN A 106 0.71 -3.94 22.22
N MET A 107 1.18 -3.79 20.97
CA MET A 107 0.38 -3.96 19.76
C MET A 107 0.21 -5.43 19.34
N LEU A 108 1.02 -6.35 19.87
CA LEU A 108 0.96 -7.77 19.50
C LEU A 108 -0.41 -8.40 19.74
N PRO A 109 -1.11 -8.16 20.88
CA PRO A 109 -2.46 -8.70 21.09
C PRO A 109 -3.48 -8.17 20.06
N GLU A 110 -3.32 -6.94 19.57
CA GLU A 110 -4.19 -6.40 18.53
C GLU A 110 -3.94 -7.07 17.17
N ILE A 111 -2.68 -7.31 16.84
CA ILE A 111 -2.30 -8.05 15.62
C ILE A 111 -2.84 -9.48 15.67
N GLU A 112 -2.73 -10.15 16.82
CA GLU A 112 -3.31 -11.49 17.04
C GLU A 112 -4.83 -11.46 16.85
N LYS A 113 -5.49 -10.42 17.35
CA LYS A 113 -6.92 -10.22 17.16
C LYS A 113 -7.28 -10.04 15.69
N PHE A 114 -6.49 -9.33 14.89
CA PHE A 114 -6.74 -9.23 13.44
C PHE A 114 -6.71 -10.60 12.76
N TYR A 115 -5.84 -11.48 13.21
CA TYR A 115 -5.75 -12.85 12.69
C TYR A 115 -6.92 -13.73 13.15
N THR A 116 -7.25 -13.72 14.45
CA THR A 116 -8.31 -14.55 15.03
C THR A 116 -9.70 -14.14 14.55
N ASP A 117 -9.95 -12.84 14.45
CA ASP A 117 -11.21 -12.27 13.95
C ASP A 117 -11.31 -12.33 12.41
N LYS A 118 -10.28 -12.85 11.74
CA LYS A 118 -10.20 -12.89 10.27
C LYS A 118 -10.44 -11.55 9.61
N LYS A 119 -9.94 -10.47 10.24
CA LYS A 119 -10.11 -9.10 9.75
C LYS A 119 -9.49 -8.91 8.37
N TYR A 120 -8.38 -9.60 8.11
CA TYR A 120 -7.68 -9.60 6.83
C TYR A 120 -7.64 -11.01 6.24
N LYS A 121 -7.90 -11.10 4.93
CA LYS A 121 -7.99 -12.38 4.24
C LYS A 121 -6.62 -13.08 4.19
N ASN A 122 -6.57 -14.34 4.60
CA ASN A 122 -5.36 -15.18 4.58
C ASN A 122 -4.12 -14.44 5.11
N MET A 123 -4.27 -13.79 6.27
CA MET A 123 -3.22 -12.96 6.86
C MET A 123 -1.99 -13.80 7.21
N SER A 124 -0.83 -13.34 6.76
CA SER A 124 0.49 -13.85 7.11
C SER A 124 1.34 -12.71 7.66
N LEU A 125 2.16 -13.00 8.67
CA LEU A 125 3.01 -12.00 9.32
C LEU A 125 4.45 -12.15 8.84
N ILE A 126 5.08 -11.03 8.47
CA ILE A 126 6.49 -10.94 8.10
C ILE A 126 7.21 -10.07 9.12
N LEU A 127 8.23 -10.64 9.78
CA LEU A 127 9.13 -9.88 10.64
C LEU A 127 10.30 -9.35 9.80
N ASN A 128 10.34 -8.04 9.59
CA ASN A 128 11.36 -7.35 8.83
C ASN A 128 12.37 -6.64 9.73
N GLY A 129 13.60 -6.45 9.24
CA GLY A 129 14.65 -5.70 9.95
C GLY A 129 15.18 -6.40 11.18
N THR A 130 15.17 -7.73 11.20
CA THR A 130 15.85 -8.54 12.22
C THR A 130 17.36 -8.42 12.04
N ASP A 131 18.08 -8.26 13.17
CA ASP A 131 19.53 -8.36 13.18
C ASP A 131 19.87 -9.85 13.36
N ASP A 132 20.54 -10.43 12.39
CA ASP A 132 20.93 -11.86 12.42
C ASP A 132 22.12 -12.16 13.36
N GLY A 133 22.59 -11.14 14.11
CA GLY A 133 23.69 -11.29 15.08
C GLY A 133 25.04 -11.63 14.43
N SER A 134 25.10 -11.78 13.12
CA SER A 134 26.34 -11.99 12.37
C SER A 134 27.03 -10.64 12.13
N GLY A 135 27.68 -10.10 13.16
CA GLY A 135 28.28 -8.76 13.25
C GLY A 135 29.29 -8.37 12.15
N ARG A 136 29.00 -8.64 10.89
CA ARG A 136 29.92 -8.40 9.78
C ARG A 136 29.43 -7.50 8.66
N TYR A 137 28.27 -6.92 8.64
CA TYR A 137 27.89 -5.79 7.79
C TYR A 137 26.59 -5.12 8.31
N GLY A 138 26.69 -4.54 9.53
CA GLY A 138 25.67 -3.61 9.99
C GLY A 138 25.76 -2.31 9.22
N TYR A 139 25.10 -2.18 8.09
CA TYR A 139 24.78 -0.86 7.54
C TYR A 139 23.78 -0.21 8.48
N LYS A 140 24.33 0.63 9.36
CA LYS A 140 23.60 1.54 10.24
C LYS A 140 22.91 2.61 9.38
N TYR A 141 21.96 2.20 8.55
CA TYR A 141 21.05 3.12 7.88
C TYR A 141 19.98 3.52 8.88
N GLY A 142 20.32 4.50 9.69
CA GLY A 142 19.33 5.27 10.43
C GLY A 142 18.48 6.09 9.44
N TYR A 143 17.57 5.46 8.75
CA TYR A 143 16.52 6.16 8.04
C TYR A 143 15.53 6.69 9.07
N LYS A 144 15.77 7.95 9.45
CA LYS A 144 14.78 8.77 10.13
C LYS A 144 13.69 9.09 9.12
N TYR A 145 12.79 8.13 8.86
CA TYR A 145 11.58 8.38 8.09
C TYR A 145 10.63 9.19 8.98
N GLY A 146 10.82 10.50 8.94
CA GLY A 146 9.75 11.40 9.29
C GLY A 146 8.71 11.35 8.18
N TYR A 147 7.70 10.50 8.31
CA TYR A 147 6.51 10.61 7.48
C TYR A 147 5.78 11.89 7.90
N HIS A 148 6.15 12.99 7.25
CA HIS A 148 5.35 14.20 7.26
C HIS A 148 4.22 14.01 6.26
N TYR A 149 3.20 13.24 6.66
CA TYR A 149 1.91 13.33 5.98
C TYR A 149 1.27 14.64 6.46
N GLY A 150 1.44 15.68 5.65
CA GLY A 150 0.73 16.93 5.84
C GLY A 150 -0.76 16.78 5.59
N TYR A 151 -1.52 16.31 6.56
CA TYR A 151 -2.92 16.66 6.68
C TYR A 151 -2.99 18.04 7.35
N ALA A 152 -2.69 19.08 6.55
CA ALA A 152 -3.06 20.45 6.91
C ALA A 152 -4.57 20.59 6.70
N GLY A 153 -5.30 20.72 7.78
CA GLY A 153 -6.65 21.22 7.73
C GLY A 153 -7.67 20.44 8.54
N TYR A 154 -7.72 20.67 9.84
CA TYR A 154 -8.92 20.81 10.68
C TYR A 154 -8.46 21.10 12.12
N THR A 155 -7.98 22.29 12.35
CA THR A 155 -8.07 22.91 13.67
C THR A 155 -9.03 24.09 13.54
N LYS A 156 -10.24 23.94 14.10
CA LYS A 156 -11.13 25.07 14.38
C LYS A 156 -10.44 25.91 15.45
N GLU A 157 -10.28 27.21 15.15
CA GLU A 157 -10.08 28.26 16.16
C GLU A 157 -11.30 28.35 17.05
N GLU A 158 -11.10 28.31 18.34
CA GLU A 158 -11.82 29.07 19.38
C GLU A 158 -10.79 29.87 20.17
#